data_1f5e8d97171c0ba1d388f9535b9981b0
#
_entry.id   1f5e8d97171c0ba1d388f9535b9981b0
#
_cell.length_a   1.000
_cell.length_b   1.000
_cell.length_c   1.000
_cell.angle_alpha   90.00
_cell.angle_beta   90.00
_cell.angle_gamma   90.00
#
_symmetry.space_group_name_H-M   'P 1'
#
loop_
_entity.id
_entity.type
_entity.pdbx_description
1 polymer ?
#
loop_
_entity_poly.entity_id
_entity_poly.type
_entity_poly.pdbx_seq_one_letter_code
_entity_poly.pdbx_strand_id
1 'polypeptide(L)'
;MKIYTNENNTSTLKLLIAANLAGKKVTLENVTLEGVSFAGPRALPILQVDDQLAFFSSNAAAEYLFPAVDMSHDGRSQQMQEWEATRLQPAISAVLAAKTVPADLKQALEALLHHVDSLLGANKYLFGDMLSAADVALWSTLYPLYHNEALRQNYLSQLAGMLRWYSDIAAARAVQVRTTSPLWWKQLSVEINIPRNTSSHISGGHGALQEAVKQWGGSADKPYAATSALGAPQLPSLASPAGTPLDGPAVVPGPNAEEIAAAKDNWTNGLSQLQPPLQQEKVTMPIKGRKNVLITSSLPYVNNVPHLGNIIGCVLSGDIFHRYCRICDYNAIHISGTDEYGTATETKAIQEGVTPRQICDKYYEIHNDVYRWFDIGFDHFGRTSTADHTEIVQKMFLQVKENGFISSQTVDQLHCEKCNRFLADRFVEGTCPHPGCLYPDARGDQCDKCGKLVNAIELIAPRCKMCSAPPVVKPSEQLFIELGQLEPSLRTWLNKVEGGWSPSARAVARSWLREPLRARAVTRDLKWGVPVPLDGYKDKVFYVWFDAPIGYWSITHCLTKDYEKWWRPEKDINVSRF
;
A
#
# COMPACT_ATOMS: atom_id res chain seq x y z
N MET A 1 19.55 -29.55 -6.13
CA MET A 1 18.35 -28.72 -5.89
C MET A 1 17.14 -29.62 -5.79
N LYS A 2 16.21 -29.27 -4.88
CA LYS A 2 14.97 -30.02 -4.67
C LYS A 2 13.78 -29.08 -4.84
N ILE A 3 12.72 -29.57 -5.46
CA ILE A 3 11.44 -28.87 -5.54
C ILE A 3 10.44 -29.66 -4.71
N TYR A 4 10.00 -29.06 -3.61
CA TYR A 4 8.90 -29.58 -2.79
C TYR A 4 7.59 -29.10 -3.39
N THR A 5 6.68 -30.01 -3.67
CA THR A 5 5.41 -29.72 -4.35
C THR A 5 4.30 -30.65 -3.85
N ASN A 6 3.07 -30.35 -4.23
CA ASN A 6 1.92 -31.25 -4.04
C ASN A 6 1.29 -31.60 -5.40
N GLU A 7 0.39 -32.56 -5.39
CA GLU A 7 -0.30 -33.00 -6.61
C GLU A 7 -1.05 -31.84 -7.28
N ASN A 8 -1.00 -31.83 -8.61
CA ASN A 8 -1.71 -30.86 -9.48
C ASN A 8 -1.28 -29.38 -9.30
N ASN A 9 -0.10 -29.13 -8.77
CA ASN A 9 0.42 -27.77 -8.61
C ASN A 9 1.03 -27.24 -9.92
N THR A 10 0.27 -26.44 -10.65
CA THR A 10 0.69 -25.88 -11.94
C THR A 10 1.88 -24.92 -11.82
N SER A 11 2.08 -24.28 -10.68
CA SER A 11 3.25 -23.43 -10.43
C SER A 11 4.56 -24.23 -10.40
N THR A 12 4.50 -25.55 -10.17
CA THR A 12 5.67 -26.43 -10.28
C THR A 12 6.19 -26.51 -11.72
N LEU A 13 5.30 -26.36 -12.71
CA LEU A 13 5.69 -26.33 -14.13
C LEU A 13 6.68 -25.19 -14.43
N LYS A 14 6.45 -24.02 -13.85
CA LYS A 14 7.37 -22.86 -13.98
C LYS A 14 8.79 -23.27 -13.64
N LEU A 15 8.95 -23.93 -12.47
CA LEU A 15 10.26 -24.34 -11.97
C LEU A 15 10.92 -25.42 -12.79
N LEU A 16 10.14 -26.41 -13.26
CA LEU A 16 10.65 -27.48 -14.09
C LEU A 16 11.12 -26.98 -15.45
N ILE A 17 10.32 -26.11 -16.08
CA ILE A 17 10.68 -25.52 -17.37
C ILE A 17 11.91 -24.64 -17.23
N ALA A 18 11.95 -23.77 -16.20
CA ALA A 18 13.09 -22.90 -15.95
C ALA A 18 14.37 -23.69 -15.67
N ALA A 19 14.30 -24.76 -14.87
CA ALA A 19 15.43 -25.64 -14.59
C ALA A 19 15.93 -26.36 -15.86
N ASN A 20 15.00 -26.84 -16.70
CA ASN A 20 15.35 -27.49 -17.95
C ASN A 20 16.03 -26.54 -18.95
N LEU A 21 15.51 -25.32 -19.10
CA LEU A 21 16.12 -24.27 -19.92
C LEU A 21 17.54 -23.92 -19.44
N ALA A 22 17.75 -23.92 -18.12
CA ALA A 22 19.05 -23.67 -17.51
C ALA A 22 20.00 -24.89 -17.52
N GLY A 23 19.55 -26.06 -17.98
CA GLY A 23 20.32 -27.30 -17.89
C GLY A 23 20.57 -27.78 -16.44
N LYS A 24 19.79 -27.27 -15.48
CA LYS A 24 19.92 -27.61 -14.05
C LYS A 24 19.13 -28.85 -13.70
N LYS A 25 19.76 -29.78 -12.96
CA LYS A 25 19.10 -30.98 -12.46
C LYS A 25 18.34 -30.65 -11.16
N VAL A 26 17.05 -30.95 -11.13
CA VAL A 26 16.19 -30.82 -9.96
C VAL A 26 15.51 -32.13 -9.62
N THR A 27 15.30 -32.40 -8.34
CA THR A 27 14.56 -33.55 -7.82
C THR A 27 13.20 -33.08 -7.31
N LEU A 28 12.12 -33.77 -7.65
CA LEU A 28 10.78 -33.49 -7.16
C LEU A 28 10.50 -34.30 -5.91
N GLU A 29 10.00 -33.66 -4.87
CA GLU A 29 9.51 -34.31 -3.67
C GLU A 29 8.03 -33.92 -3.46
N ASN A 30 7.15 -34.90 -3.53
CA ASN A 30 5.72 -34.69 -3.26
C ASN A 30 5.48 -34.70 -1.76
N VAL A 31 4.99 -33.59 -1.24
CA VAL A 31 4.85 -33.37 0.21
C VAL A 31 3.57 -32.62 0.52
N THR A 32 3.10 -32.74 1.76
CA THR A 32 2.20 -31.78 2.39
C THR A 32 3.01 -30.66 3.02
N LEU A 33 2.42 -29.47 3.21
CA LEU A 33 3.11 -28.34 3.86
C LEU A 33 3.65 -28.71 5.24
N GLU A 34 2.94 -29.55 5.98
CA GLU A 34 3.35 -30.06 7.30
C GLU A 34 4.60 -30.96 7.24
N GLY A 35 4.85 -31.57 6.07
CA GLY A 35 6.03 -32.44 5.84
C GLY A 35 7.33 -31.67 5.53
N VAL A 36 7.30 -30.34 5.46
CA VAL A 36 8.48 -29.51 5.15
C VAL A 36 8.84 -28.69 6.39
N SER A 37 9.77 -29.17 7.18
CA SER A 37 10.10 -28.62 8.51
C SER A 37 10.55 -27.15 8.52
N PHE A 38 11.08 -26.64 7.42
CA PHE A 38 11.54 -25.25 7.29
C PHE A 38 10.52 -24.33 6.57
N ALA A 39 9.40 -24.87 6.09
CA ALA A 39 8.48 -24.11 5.24
C ALA A 39 7.60 -23.13 6.04
N GLY A 40 7.26 -23.44 7.29
CA GLY A 40 6.28 -22.66 8.04
C GLY A 40 4.93 -22.58 7.29
N PRO A 41 4.11 -21.53 7.48
CA PRO A 41 2.81 -21.33 6.80
C PRO A 41 2.96 -20.80 5.37
N ARG A 42 3.79 -21.41 4.53
CA ARG A 42 4.11 -20.96 3.18
C ARG A 42 3.53 -21.89 2.13
N ALA A 43 3.25 -21.35 0.93
CA ALA A 43 2.64 -22.10 -0.15
C ALA A 43 3.68 -22.93 -0.93
N LEU A 44 3.27 -24.10 -1.43
CA LEU A 44 4.03 -24.88 -2.41
C LEU A 44 3.84 -24.29 -3.82
N PRO A 45 4.80 -24.45 -4.73
CA PRO A 45 6.06 -25.18 -4.62
C PRO A 45 7.17 -24.37 -3.93
N ILE A 46 8.13 -25.08 -3.32
CA ILE A 46 9.33 -24.53 -2.71
C ILE A 46 10.55 -25.08 -3.47
N LEU A 47 11.44 -24.20 -3.91
CA LEU A 47 12.73 -24.60 -4.46
C LEU A 47 13.80 -24.50 -3.37
N GLN A 48 14.34 -25.60 -2.93
CA GLN A 48 15.54 -25.67 -2.10
C GLN A 48 16.77 -25.83 -3.00
N VAL A 49 17.66 -24.86 -2.96
CA VAL A 49 18.92 -24.88 -3.71
C VAL A 49 19.97 -25.67 -2.94
N ASP A 50 20.12 -25.36 -1.66
CA ASP A 50 21.01 -26.00 -0.68
C ASP A 50 20.44 -25.88 0.73
N ASP A 51 21.23 -26.16 1.76
CA ASP A 51 20.79 -26.13 3.16
C ASP A 51 20.54 -24.72 3.71
N GLN A 52 21.00 -23.67 3.02
CA GLN A 52 20.87 -22.27 3.44
C GLN A 52 19.95 -21.46 2.54
N LEU A 53 19.74 -21.87 1.30
CA LEU A 53 18.99 -21.11 0.31
C LEU A 53 17.75 -21.86 -0.18
N ALA A 54 16.59 -21.29 0.08
CA ALA A 54 15.32 -21.77 -0.42
C ALA A 54 14.43 -20.62 -0.91
N PHE A 55 13.71 -20.83 -2.02
CA PHE A 55 12.75 -19.90 -2.59
C PHE A 55 11.32 -20.37 -2.34
N PHE A 56 10.50 -19.49 -1.81
CA PHE A 56 9.11 -19.76 -1.44
C PHE A 56 8.10 -19.10 -2.41
N SER A 57 8.57 -18.34 -3.38
CA SER A 57 7.79 -17.81 -4.48
C SER A 57 8.15 -18.55 -5.76
N SER A 58 7.16 -19.11 -6.44
CA SER A 58 7.40 -19.83 -7.71
C SER A 58 7.98 -18.93 -8.80
N ASN A 59 7.63 -17.65 -8.83
CA ASN A 59 8.17 -16.70 -9.80
C ASN A 59 9.64 -16.35 -9.48
N ALA A 60 9.97 -16.03 -8.23
CA ALA A 60 11.34 -15.78 -7.81
C ALA A 60 12.25 -17.03 -8.01
N ALA A 61 11.73 -18.22 -7.72
CA ALA A 61 12.45 -19.47 -7.97
C ALA A 61 12.65 -19.75 -9.46
N ALA A 62 11.67 -19.47 -10.30
CA ALA A 62 11.78 -19.58 -11.75
C ALA A 62 12.81 -18.60 -12.31
N GLU A 63 12.82 -17.36 -11.84
CA GLU A 63 13.79 -16.35 -12.24
C GLU A 63 15.22 -16.73 -11.82
N TYR A 64 15.42 -17.26 -10.61
CA TYR A 64 16.71 -17.79 -10.17
C TYR A 64 17.20 -18.97 -11.03
N LEU A 65 16.29 -19.83 -11.47
CA LEU A 65 16.62 -20.97 -12.34
C LEU A 65 16.84 -20.55 -13.78
N PHE A 66 16.16 -19.50 -14.25
CA PHE A 66 16.21 -19.07 -15.64
C PHE A 66 17.64 -18.66 -16.03
N PRO A 67 18.16 -19.10 -17.18
CA PRO A 67 19.49 -18.68 -17.59
C PRO A 67 19.52 -17.16 -17.75
N ALA A 68 20.53 -16.53 -17.19
CA ALA A 68 20.80 -15.10 -17.38
C ALA A 68 21.17 -14.86 -18.86
N VAL A 69 20.21 -14.89 -19.75
CA VAL A 69 20.31 -14.28 -21.05
C VAL A 69 20.09 -12.81 -20.80
N ASP A 70 21.01 -12.00 -21.29
CA ASP A 70 21.08 -10.56 -21.15
C ASP A 70 19.76 -9.87 -21.56
N MET A 71 18.75 -10.04 -20.76
CA MET A 71 17.49 -9.31 -20.79
C MET A 71 17.74 -8.06 -20.00
N SER A 72 18.45 -7.12 -20.65
CA SER A 72 18.63 -5.76 -20.14
C SER A 72 17.41 -5.28 -19.36
N HIS A 73 17.60 -5.03 -18.14
CA HIS A 73 17.03 -4.16 -17.11
C HIS A 73 15.73 -3.38 -17.36
N ASP A 74 14.82 -3.79 -18.24
CA ASP A 74 13.60 -3.01 -18.49
C ASP A 74 12.42 -3.32 -17.53
N GLY A 75 12.61 -4.29 -16.64
CA GLY A 75 11.60 -4.65 -15.61
C GLY A 75 10.27 -5.21 -16.14
N ARG A 76 10.06 -5.26 -17.46
CA ARG A 76 8.78 -5.72 -18.06
C ARG A 76 8.48 -7.18 -17.74
N SER A 77 9.50 -8.03 -17.75
CA SER A 77 9.34 -9.45 -17.42
C SER A 77 8.91 -9.63 -15.96
N GLN A 78 9.50 -8.92 -15.03
CA GLN A 78 9.16 -8.96 -13.60
C GLN A 78 7.76 -8.39 -13.36
N GLN A 79 7.43 -7.26 -13.97
CA GLN A 79 6.09 -6.67 -13.90
C GLN A 79 5.02 -7.63 -14.41
N MET A 80 5.28 -8.35 -15.49
CA MET A 80 4.35 -9.32 -16.03
C MET A 80 4.21 -10.56 -15.14
N GLN A 81 5.28 -11.02 -14.51
CA GLN A 81 5.23 -12.11 -13.53
C GLN A 81 4.44 -11.72 -12.28
N GLU A 82 4.58 -10.48 -11.83
CA GLU A 82 3.78 -9.96 -10.71
C GLU A 82 2.31 -9.84 -11.09
N TRP A 83 2.02 -9.33 -12.29
CA TRP A 83 0.65 -9.26 -12.82
C TRP A 83 0.04 -10.66 -12.96
N GLU A 84 0.79 -11.63 -13.43
CA GLU A 84 0.37 -13.04 -13.53
C GLU A 84 -0.01 -13.58 -12.14
N ALA A 85 0.85 -13.42 -11.13
CA ALA A 85 0.65 -13.93 -9.79
C ALA A 85 -0.50 -13.25 -9.05
N THR A 86 -0.73 -11.95 -9.29
CA THR A 86 -1.73 -11.15 -8.56
C THR A 86 -3.07 -11.02 -9.26
N ARG A 87 -3.14 -11.27 -10.56
CA ARG A 87 -4.36 -11.09 -11.37
C ARG A 87 -4.78 -12.35 -12.10
N LEU A 88 -3.93 -12.89 -12.96
CA LEU A 88 -4.31 -13.99 -13.85
C LEU A 88 -4.44 -15.32 -13.10
N GLN A 89 -3.43 -15.69 -12.30
CA GLN A 89 -3.43 -16.95 -11.55
C GLN A 89 -4.61 -17.05 -10.56
N PRO A 90 -4.95 -16.03 -9.76
CA PRO A 90 -6.14 -16.07 -8.91
C PRO A 90 -7.45 -16.22 -9.70
N ALA A 91 -7.61 -15.53 -10.83
CA ALA A 91 -8.81 -15.63 -11.66
C ALA A 91 -8.99 -17.04 -12.24
N ILE A 92 -7.91 -17.63 -12.77
CA ILE A 92 -7.93 -19.01 -13.27
C ILE A 92 -8.24 -19.98 -12.13
N SER A 93 -7.60 -19.84 -10.98
CA SER A 93 -7.84 -20.70 -9.82
C SER A 93 -9.29 -20.63 -9.35
N ALA A 94 -9.90 -19.44 -9.35
CA ALA A 94 -11.31 -19.25 -9.00
C ALA A 94 -12.25 -19.93 -10.01
N VAL A 95 -11.96 -19.84 -11.32
CA VAL A 95 -12.75 -20.53 -12.37
C VAL A 95 -12.63 -22.04 -12.24
N LEU A 96 -11.43 -22.56 -11.97
CA LEU A 96 -11.21 -24.01 -11.80
C LEU A 96 -11.88 -24.57 -10.54
N ALA A 97 -11.98 -23.78 -9.47
CA ALA A 97 -12.63 -24.17 -8.23
C ALA A 97 -14.17 -24.05 -8.27
N ALA A 98 -14.74 -23.27 -9.19
CA ALA A 98 -16.16 -22.99 -9.25
C ALA A 98 -16.94 -24.17 -9.82
N LYS A 99 -18.00 -24.62 -9.12
CA LYS A 99 -18.96 -25.60 -9.65
C LYS A 99 -19.75 -25.04 -10.82
N THR A 100 -20.08 -23.76 -10.75
CA THR A 100 -20.70 -22.97 -11.82
C THR A 100 -19.98 -21.63 -11.82
N VAL A 101 -19.43 -21.24 -12.97
CA VAL A 101 -18.67 -19.99 -13.07
C VAL A 101 -19.64 -18.81 -13.14
N PRO A 102 -19.61 -17.87 -12.16
CA PRO A 102 -20.42 -16.66 -12.22
C PRO A 102 -20.08 -15.81 -13.45
N ALA A 103 -21.06 -15.07 -13.97
CA ALA A 103 -20.90 -14.30 -15.21
C ALA A 103 -19.84 -13.20 -15.10
N ASP A 104 -19.75 -12.54 -13.96
CA ASP A 104 -18.75 -11.52 -13.63
C ASP A 104 -17.33 -12.10 -13.59
N LEU A 105 -17.15 -13.28 -12.98
CA LEU A 105 -15.85 -13.98 -12.96
C LEU A 105 -15.44 -14.43 -14.36
N LYS A 106 -16.40 -14.91 -15.18
CA LYS A 106 -16.16 -15.26 -16.56
C LYS A 106 -15.67 -14.05 -17.36
N GLN A 107 -16.40 -12.93 -17.28
CA GLN A 107 -16.06 -11.69 -17.97
C GLN A 107 -14.70 -11.13 -17.51
N ALA A 108 -14.40 -11.21 -16.21
CA ALA A 108 -13.12 -10.78 -15.68
C ALA A 108 -11.95 -11.62 -16.23
N LEU A 109 -12.09 -12.95 -16.28
CA LEU A 109 -11.07 -13.81 -16.87
C LEU A 109 -10.91 -13.55 -18.38
N GLU A 110 -12.00 -13.42 -19.13
CA GLU A 110 -11.96 -13.10 -20.56
C GLU A 110 -11.20 -11.78 -20.82
N ALA A 111 -11.44 -10.75 -20.03
CA ALA A 111 -10.72 -9.47 -20.15
C ALA A 111 -9.21 -9.63 -19.90
N LEU A 112 -8.80 -10.44 -18.92
CA LEU A 112 -7.39 -10.72 -18.65
C LEU A 112 -6.73 -11.51 -19.79
N LEU A 113 -7.43 -12.48 -20.36
CA LEU A 113 -6.93 -13.28 -21.50
C LEU A 113 -6.79 -12.43 -22.76
N HIS A 114 -7.77 -11.57 -23.06
CA HIS A 114 -7.68 -10.61 -24.17
C HIS A 114 -6.52 -9.63 -24.00
N HIS A 115 -6.21 -9.22 -22.76
CA HIS A 115 -5.05 -8.38 -22.49
C HIS A 115 -3.74 -9.09 -22.88
N VAL A 116 -3.57 -10.38 -22.52
CA VAL A 116 -2.40 -11.17 -22.92
C VAL A 116 -2.33 -11.32 -24.43
N ASP A 117 -3.45 -11.63 -25.09
CA ASP A 117 -3.50 -11.79 -26.55
C ASP A 117 -3.10 -10.50 -27.27
N SER A 118 -3.54 -9.35 -26.76
CA SER A 118 -3.18 -8.03 -27.31
C SER A 118 -1.70 -7.69 -27.12
N LEU A 119 -1.10 -8.09 -26.00
CA LEU A 119 0.33 -7.89 -25.75
C LEU A 119 1.21 -8.75 -26.66
N LEU A 120 0.77 -9.97 -26.95
CA LEU A 120 1.47 -10.87 -27.87
C LEU A 120 1.48 -10.32 -29.31
N GLY A 121 0.33 -9.83 -29.79
CA GLY A 121 0.22 -9.25 -31.12
C GLY A 121 0.84 -10.17 -32.20
N ALA A 122 1.80 -9.63 -32.95
CA ALA A 122 2.58 -10.38 -33.95
C ALA A 122 3.90 -10.96 -33.40
N ASN A 123 4.26 -10.67 -32.16
CA ASN A 123 5.51 -11.13 -31.56
C ASN A 123 5.51 -12.65 -31.36
N LYS A 124 6.72 -13.23 -31.39
CA LYS A 124 6.90 -14.65 -31.12
C LYS A 124 6.71 -14.96 -29.62
N TYR A 125 7.21 -14.07 -28.74
CA TYR A 125 7.10 -14.12 -27.29
C TYR A 125 6.60 -12.79 -26.77
N LEU A 126 6.30 -12.69 -25.48
CA LEU A 126 5.72 -11.51 -24.86
C LEU A 126 6.50 -10.20 -25.11
N PHE A 127 7.81 -10.30 -25.20
CA PHE A 127 8.70 -9.14 -25.36
C PHE A 127 9.59 -9.21 -26.61
N GLY A 128 9.12 -9.84 -27.68
CA GLY A 128 9.81 -9.94 -28.95
C GLY A 128 10.20 -11.36 -29.33
N ASP A 129 11.44 -11.58 -29.79
CA ASP A 129 11.89 -12.86 -30.35
C ASP A 129 12.58 -13.78 -29.35
N MET A 130 12.75 -13.34 -28.10
CA MET A 130 13.43 -14.10 -27.05
C MET A 130 12.46 -14.54 -25.96
N LEU A 131 12.54 -15.82 -25.58
CA LEU A 131 11.76 -16.40 -24.50
C LEU A 131 12.18 -15.80 -23.15
N SER A 132 11.23 -15.27 -22.38
CA SER A 132 11.43 -14.66 -21.07
C SER A 132 10.89 -15.52 -19.92
N ALA A 133 11.28 -15.20 -18.69
CA ALA A 133 10.69 -15.83 -17.49
C ALA A 133 9.18 -15.57 -17.37
N ALA A 134 8.70 -14.43 -17.88
CA ALA A 134 7.28 -14.10 -17.94
C ALA A 134 6.51 -15.04 -18.89
N ASP A 135 7.08 -15.38 -20.02
CA ASP A 135 6.48 -16.36 -20.94
C ASP A 135 6.29 -17.71 -20.25
N VAL A 136 7.30 -18.17 -19.51
CA VAL A 136 7.25 -19.43 -18.75
C VAL A 136 6.20 -19.37 -17.64
N ALA A 137 6.13 -18.24 -16.94
CA ALA A 137 5.16 -18.03 -15.87
C ALA A 137 3.72 -18.08 -16.41
N LEU A 138 3.42 -17.30 -17.45
CA LEU A 138 2.09 -17.27 -18.06
C LEU A 138 1.72 -18.61 -18.69
N TRP A 139 2.65 -19.24 -19.42
CA TRP A 139 2.41 -20.53 -20.05
C TRP A 139 1.99 -21.59 -19.03
N SER A 140 2.70 -21.64 -17.89
CA SER A 140 2.40 -22.60 -16.82
C SER A 140 1.04 -22.33 -16.17
N THR A 141 0.68 -21.08 -15.98
CA THR A 141 -0.60 -20.67 -15.38
C THR A 141 -1.78 -20.93 -16.32
N LEU A 142 -1.59 -20.79 -17.62
CA LEU A 142 -2.59 -21.09 -18.63
C LEU A 142 -2.75 -22.60 -18.93
N TYR A 143 -1.84 -23.43 -18.44
CA TYR A 143 -1.82 -24.86 -18.70
C TYR A 143 -3.17 -25.56 -18.48
N PRO A 144 -3.91 -25.35 -17.38
CA PRO A 144 -5.21 -25.98 -17.16
C PRO A 144 -6.28 -25.57 -18.17
N LEU A 145 -6.27 -24.31 -18.61
CA LEU A 145 -7.22 -23.82 -19.61
C LEU A 145 -6.95 -24.41 -20.99
N TYR A 146 -5.68 -24.58 -21.33
CA TYR A 146 -5.28 -25.09 -22.65
C TYR A 146 -5.52 -26.58 -22.79
N HIS A 147 -5.27 -27.37 -21.76
CA HIS A 147 -5.36 -28.84 -21.77
C HIS A 147 -6.76 -29.40 -21.43
N ASN A 148 -7.66 -28.55 -20.96
CA ASN A 148 -9.08 -28.93 -20.81
C ASN A 148 -9.88 -28.44 -22.03
N GLU A 149 -10.44 -29.36 -22.79
CA GLU A 149 -11.15 -29.06 -24.07
C GLU A 149 -12.29 -28.06 -23.86
N ALA A 150 -13.12 -28.26 -22.85
CA ALA A 150 -14.25 -27.38 -22.56
C ALA A 150 -13.80 -25.96 -22.17
N LEU A 151 -12.76 -25.84 -21.35
CA LEU A 151 -12.21 -24.54 -20.94
C LEU A 151 -11.50 -23.87 -22.13
N ARG A 152 -10.75 -24.62 -22.91
CA ARG A 152 -10.09 -24.11 -24.12
C ARG A 152 -11.10 -23.54 -25.10
N GLN A 153 -12.18 -24.27 -25.35
CA GLN A 153 -13.24 -23.83 -26.24
C GLN A 153 -13.96 -22.59 -25.72
N ASN A 154 -14.21 -22.52 -24.40
CA ASN A 154 -14.96 -21.43 -23.80
C ASN A 154 -14.14 -20.14 -23.65
N TYR A 155 -12.83 -20.22 -23.44
CA TYR A 155 -12.01 -19.06 -23.07
C TYR A 155 -10.90 -18.71 -24.07
N LEU A 156 -10.40 -19.67 -24.84
CA LEU A 156 -9.24 -19.47 -25.70
C LEU A 156 -9.52 -19.51 -27.19
N SER A 157 -10.68 -20.03 -27.62
CA SER A 157 -10.98 -20.30 -29.03
C SER A 157 -10.91 -19.08 -29.95
N GLN A 158 -11.12 -17.87 -29.43
CA GLN A 158 -11.09 -16.62 -30.19
C GLN A 158 -9.73 -15.88 -30.10
N LEU A 159 -8.76 -16.40 -29.34
CA LEU A 159 -7.49 -15.76 -29.02
C LEU A 159 -6.35 -16.38 -29.86
N ALA A 160 -6.32 -16.03 -31.15
CA ALA A 160 -5.40 -16.64 -32.09
C ALA A 160 -3.91 -16.41 -31.79
N GLY A 161 -3.56 -15.20 -31.30
CA GLY A 161 -2.20 -14.85 -30.88
C GLY A 161 -1.73 -15.72 -29.72
N MET A 162 -2.58 -15.86 -28.71
CA MET A 162 -2.30 -16.67 -27.53
C MET A 162 -2.21 -18.16 -27.86
N LEU A 163 -3.09 -18.69 -28.71
CA LEU A 163 -3.05 -20.09 -29.11
C LEU A 163 -1.75 -20.43 -29.87
N ARG A 164 -1.33 -19.56 -30.79
CA ARG A 164 -0.05 -19.67 -31.51
C ARG A 164 1.12 -19.65 -30.53
N TRP A 165 1.24 -18.61 -29.72
CA TRP A 165 2.28 -18.43 -28.72
C TRP A 165 2.38 -19.63 -27.76
N TYR A 166 1.23 -20.12 -27.25
CA TYR A 166 1.18 -21.27 -26.35
C TYR A 166 1.75 -22.53 -27.02
N SER A 167 1.38 -22.76 -28.28
CA SER A 167 1.83 -23.91 -29.06
C SER A 167 3.31 -23.81 -29.43
N ASP A 168 3.80 -22.62 -29.76
CA ASP A 168 5.21 -22.36 -30.07
C ASP A 168 6.11 -22.64 -28.86
N ILE A 169 5.68 -22.22 -27.66
CA ILE A 169 6.41 -22.53 -26.41
C ILE A 169 6.34 -24.03 -26.12
N ALA A 170 5.18 -24.68 -26.27
CA ALA A 170 5.02 -26.11 -26.06
C ALA A 170 5.91 -26.95 -27.01
N ALA A 171 6.09 -26.49 -28.24
CA ALA A 171 6.93 -27.13 -29.24
C ALA A 171 8.44 -26.90 -29.01
N ALA A 172 8.82 -25.87 -28.25
CA ALA A 172 10.21 -25.58 -27.94
C ALA A 172 10.85 -26.78 -27.20
N ARG A 173 11.97 -27.28 -27.73
CA ARG A 173 12.67 -28.48 -27.22
C ARG A 173 13.01 -28.38 -25.71
N ALA A 174 13.16 -27.17 -25.23
CA ALA A 174 13.43 -26.85 -23.83
C ALA A 174 12.19 -27.05 -22.91
N VAL A 175 10.98 -26.98 -23.42
CA VAL A 175 9.72 -27.15 -22.68
C VAL A 175 9.28 -28.62 -22.63
N GLN A 176 9.86 -29.48 -23.48
CA GLN A 176 9.66 -30.94 -23.40
C GLN A 176 10.37 -31.49 -22.16
N VAL A 177 9.78 -31.28 -21.00
CA VAL A 177 10.31 -31.74 -19.73
C VAL A 177 10.29 -33.27 -19.67
N ARG A 178 11.44 -33.90 -19.86
CA ARG A 178 11.60 -35.33 -19.54
C ARG A 178 11.84 -35.45 -18.04
N THR A 179 10.77 -35.63 -17.29
CA THR A 179 10.91 -35.97 -15.89
C THR A 179 11.29 -37.45 -15.76
N THR A 180 12.31 -37.74 -14.98
CA THR A 180 12.69 -39.11 -14.59
C THR A 180 11.82 -39.64 -13.45
N SER A 181 10.83 -38.85 -12.98
CA SER A 181 9.90 -39.21 -11.92
C SER A 181 8.60 -39.80 -12.49
N PRO A 182 8.12 -40.92 -11.97
CA PRO A 182 7.02 -41.62 -12.57
C PRO A 182 5.65 -41.15 -12.07
N LEU A 183 4.67 -41.32 -12.89
CA LEU A 183 3.23 -41.49 -12.63
C LEU A 183 2.37 -40.23 -12.45
N TRP A 184 2.61 -39.28 -11.56
CA TRP A 184 1.67 -38.18 -11.36
C TRP A 184 1.68 -37.13 -12.50
N TRP A 185 2.84 -36.98 -13.15
CA TRP A 185 2.97 -36.11 -14.33
C TRP A 185 2.25 -36.67 -15.58
N LYS A 186 2.19 -37.99 -15.73
CA LYS A 186 1.43 -38.63 -16.79
C LYS A 186 -0.09 -38.46 -16.57
N GLN A 187 -0.55 -38.37 -15.33
CA GLN A 187 -1.95 -38.07 -15.01
C GLN A 187 -2.34 -36.63 -15.32
N LEU A 188 -1.43 -35.65 -15.16
CA LEU A 188 -1.66 -34.28 -15.59
C LEU A 188 -1.83 -34.14 -17.12
N SER A 189 -1.21 -35.02 -17.91
CA SER A 189 -1.31 -35.02 -19.38
C SER A 189 -2.53 -35.79 -19.90
N VAL A 190 -3.22 -36.61 -19.11
CA VAL A 190 -4.25 -37.54 -19.58
C VAL A 190 -5.62 -37.29 -18.99
N GLU A 191 -5.77 -36.83 -17.76
CA GLU A 191 -7.10 -36.66 -17.19
C GLU A 191 -7.12 -35.53 -16.15
N ILE A 192 -7.45 -34.31 -16.58
CA ILE A 192 -8.20 -33.41 -15.71
C ILE A 192 -9.68 -33.85 -15.81
N ASN A 193 -9.93 -35.07 -15.38
CA ASN A 193 -11.25 -35.45 -14.95
C ASN A 193 -11.46 -34.79 -13.61
N ILE A 194 -12.16 -33.68 -13.56
CA ILE A 194 -12.57 -33.03 -12.32
C ILE A 194 -13.39 -34.09 -11.57
N PRO A 195 -12.87 -34.71 -10.51
CA PRO A 195 -13.67 -35.65 -9.75
C PRO A 195 -14.79 -34.82 -9.12
N ARG A 196 -16.03 -35.19 -9.38
CA ARG A 196 -17.23 -34.57 -8.80
C ARG A 196 -17.27 -34.62 -7.25
N ASN A 197 -16.18 -35.01 -6.58
CA ASN A 197 -16.16 -35.27 -5.15
C ASN A 197 -14.82 -34.99 -4.44
N THR A 198 -14.19 -33.83 -4.70
CA THR A 198 -13.10 -33.36 -3.83
C THR A 198 -13.40 -31.97 -3.30
N SER A 199 -14.55 -31.85 -2.60
CA SER A 199 -14.86 -30.68 -1.78
C SER A 199 -14.12 -30.66 -0.43
N SER A 200 -13.19 -31.59 -0.16
CA SER A 200 -12.58 -31.72 1.17
C SER A 200 -11.13 -31.28 1.30
N HIS A 201 -10.42 -30.92 0.23
CA HIS A 201 -9.01 -30.58 0.32
C HIS A 201 -8.61 -29.16 -0.12
N ILE A 202 -9.55 -28.37 -0.66
CA ILE A 202 -9.36 -26.92 -0.86
C ILE A 202 -9.92 -26.14 0.34
N SER A 203 -10.56 -26.80 1.30
CA SER A 203 -11.12 -26.19 2.50
C SER A 203 -10.08 -25.62 3.48
N GLY A 204 -8.83 -26.06 3.46
CA GLY A 204 -7.79 -25.55 4.34
C GLY A 204 -7.44 -24.08 4.09
N GLY A 205 -7.35 -23.65 2.83
CA GLY A 205 -7.10 -22.25 2.47
C GLY A 205 -8.31 -21.35 2.73
N HIS A 206 -9.51 -21.86 2.45
CA HIS A 206 -10.75 -21.12 2.67
C HIS A 206 -11.11 -21.02 4.15
N GLY A 207 -10.84 -22.07 4.93
CA GLY A 207 -11.02 -22.07 6.38
C GLY A 207 -10.08 -21.10 7.10
N ALA A 208 -8.82 -21.05 6.73
CA ALA A 208 -7.86 -20.10 7.28
C ALA A 208 -8.20 -18.64 6.90
N LEU A 209 -8.71 -18.41 5.68
CA LEU A 209 -9.20 -17.10 5.26
C LEU A 209 -10.49 -16.71 5.99
N GLN A 210 -11.42 -17.66 6.19
CA GLN A 210 -12.64 -17.44 6.98
C GLN A 210 -12.36 -17.22 8.46
N GLU A 211 -11.36 -17.91 9.03
CA GLU A 211 -10.91 -17.70 10.40
C GLU A 211 -10.23 -16.33 10.56
N ALA A 212 -9.39 -15.95 9.63
CA ALA A 212 -8.80 -14.61 9.59
C ALA A 212 -9.87 -13.51 9.41
N VAL A 213 -10.87 -13.74 8.56
CA VAL A 213 -12.01 -12.82 8.35
C VAL A 213 -12.90 -12.75 9.60
N LYS A 214 -13.11 -13.86 10.33
CA LYS A 214 -13.82 -13.88 11.61
C LYS A 214 -13.06 -13.15 12.71
N GLN A 215 -11.74 -13.30 12.77
CA GLN A 215 -10.88 -12.54 13.69
C GLN A 215 -10.87 -11.04 13.36
N TRP A 216 -11.17 -10.66 12.12
CA TRP A 216 -11.27 -9.27 11.67
C TRP A 216 -12.68 -8.68 11.80
N GLY A 217 -13.64 -9.38 12.43
CA GLY A 217 -14.98 -8.87 12.75
C GLY A 217 -15.92 -8.77 11.55
N GLY A 218 -15.61 -9.44 10.44
CA GLY A 218 -16.50 -9.58 9.29
C GLY A 218 -17.52 -10.69 9.51
N SER A 219 -18.82 -10.41 9.34
CA SER A 219 -19.87 -11.44 9.35
C SER A 219 -19.67 -12.41 8.19
N ALA A 220 -19.66 -13.72 8.48
CA ALA A 220 -19.46 -14.79 7.50
C ALA A 220 -20.62 -14.95 6.50
N ASP A 221 -21.71 -14.19 6.64
CA ASP A 221 -22.95 -14.38 5.88
C ASP A 221 -23.14 -13.40 4.71
N LYS A 222 -22.17 -12.49 4.46
CA LYS A 222 -22.19 -11.71 3.23
C LYS A 222 -21.12 -12.28 2.29
N PRO A 223 -21.51 -12.79 1.10
CA PRO A 223 -20.53 -13.13 0.09
C PRO A 223 -19.73 -11.86 -0.18
N TYR A 224 -18.41 -11.99 -0.12
CA TYR A 224 -17.49 -10.94 -0.56
C TYR A 224 -17.86 -10.67 -2.02
N ALA A 225 -18.63 -9.64 -2.27
CA ALA A 225 -18.81 -9.15 -3.61
C ALA A 225 -17.40 -8.84 -4.09
N ALA A 226 -16.95 -9.61 -5.06
CA ALA A 226 -15.68 -9.35 -5.72
C ALA A 226 -15.64 -7.85 -5.98
N THR A 227 -14.66 -7.17 -5.42
CA THR A 227 -14.48 -5.74 -5.56
C THR A 227 -14.04 -5.39 -6.99
N SER A 228 -14.82 -5.83 -7.97
CA SER A 228 -14.88 -5.22 -9.30
C SER A 228 -15.41 -3.78 -9.25
N ALA A 229 -15.79 -3.31 -8.07
CA ALA A 229 -16.25 -1.94 -7.84
C ALA A 229 -15.21 -1.05 -7.15
N LEU A 230 -14.00 -1.49 -6.93
CA LEU A 230 -12.88 -0.59 -6.99
C LEU A 230 -12.57 -0.42 -8.48
N GLY A 231 -13.43 0.31 -9.17
CA GLY A 231 -13.00 1.03 -10.34
C GLY A 231 -11.66 1.63 -9.96
N ALA A 232 -10.59 1.33 -10.73
CA ALA A 232 -9.39 2.11 -10.67
C ALA A 232 -9.87 3.54 -10.50
N PRO A 233 -9.35 4.32 -9.52
CA PRO A 233 -9.75 5.71 -9.44
C PRO A 233 -9.67 6.20 -10.86
N GLN A 234 -10.82 6.53 -11.45
CA GLN A 234 -10.80 7.22 -12.72
C GLN A 234 -10.05 8.49 -12.39
N LEU A 235 -8.77 8.45 -12.69
CA LEU A 235 -8.02 9.68 -12.89
C LEU A 235 -8.95 10.49 -13.78
N PRO A 236 -9.42 11.66 -13.34
CA PRO A 236 -10.27 12.49 -14.16
C PRO A 236 -9.58 12.54 -15.52
N SER A 237 -10.29 12.13 -16.55
CA SER A 237 -9.82 12.19 -17.94
C SER A 237 -9.21 13.56 -18.10
N LEU A 238 -7.90 13.62 -18.20
CA LEU A 238 -7.19 14.81 -18.63
C LEU A 238 -7.53 14.96 -20.13
N ALA A 239 -8.70 15.51 -20.38
CA ALA A 239 -8.92 16.19 -21.64
C ALA A 239 -7.89 17.32 -21.65
N SER A 240 -6.76 17.10 -22.29
CA SER A 240 -5.80 18.13 -22.61
C SER A 240 -6.55 19.23 -23.38
N PRO A 241 -6.45 20.50 -22.98
CA PRO A 241 -6.83 21.57 -23.89
C PRO A 241 -6.00 21.38 -25.16
N ALA A 242 -6.68 21.28 -26.29
CA ALA A 242 -6.05 21.15 -27.59
C ALA A 242 -4.99 22.25 -27.73
N GLY A 243 -3.74 21.88 -27.94
CA GLY A 243 -2.77 22.85 -28.42
C GLY A 243 -1.33 22.82 -27.91
N THR A 244 -0.84 21.77 -27.25
CA THR A 244 0.61 21.60 -27.13
C THR A 244 0.97 20.11 -27.27
N PRO A 245 1.86 19.73 -28.19
CA PRO A 245 2.42 18.38 -28.21
C PRO A 245 3.08 18.15 -26.85
N LEU A 246 2.66 17.12 -26.15
CA LEU A 246 3.45 16.59 -25.04
C LEU A 246 4.74 16.06 -25.69
N ASP A 247 5.84 16.76 -25.48
CA ASP A 247 7.16 16.21 -25.74
C ASP A 247 7.19 14.82 -25.12
N GLY A 248 7.60 13.83 -25.92
CA GLY A 248 7.79 12.45 -25.46
C GLY A 248 8.65 12.42 -24.20
N PRO A 249 8.68 11.34 -23.44
CA PRO A 249 9.48 11.26 -22.22
C PRO A 249 10.87 11.77 -22.55
N ALA A 250 11.30 12.81 -21.83
CA ALA A 250 12.62 13.39 -22.03
C ALA A 250 13.62 12.26 -22.02
N VAL A 251 14.29 12.03 -23.15
CA VAL A 251 15.36 11.05 -23.23
C VAL A 251 16.40 11.55 -22.25
N VAL A 252 16.49 10.87 -21.10
CA VAL A 252 17.56 11.15 -20.14
C VAL A 252 18.84 10.89 -20.89
N PRO A 253 19.71 11.89 -21.10
CA PRO A 253 20.98 11.67 -21.77
C PRO A 253 21.72 10.53 -21.07
N GLY A 254 22.23 9.56 -21.84
CA GLY A 254 23.08 8.53 -21.26
C GLY A 254 24.29 9.16 -20.56
N PRO A 255 24.95 8.43 -19.65
CA PRO A 255 26.06 8.95 -18.89
C PRO A 255 27.16 9.47 -19.84
N ASN A 256 27.69 10.65 -19.55
CA ASN A 256 28.76 11.23 -20.31
C ASN A 256 30.12 10.51 -20.06
N ALA A 257 31.14 10.85 -20.84
CA ALA A 257 32.45 10.17 -20.75
C ALA A 257 33.10 10.37 -19.36
N GLU A 258 32.88 11.51 -18.70
CA GLU A 258 33.43 11.78 -17.36
C GLU A 258 32.69 10.93 -16.28
N GLU A 259 31.39 10.81 -16.38
CA GLU A 259 30.59 9.95 -15.48
C GLU A 259 30.97 8.48 -15.66
N ILE A 260 31.19 8.03 -16.90
CA ILE A 260 31.68 6.66 -17.19
C ILE A 260 33.09 6.45 -16.64
N ALA A 261 33.98 7.43 -16.77
CA ALA A 261 35.35 7.35 -16.24
C ALA A 261 35.33 7.33 -14.70
N ALA A 262 34.52 8.19 -14.06
CA ALA A 262 34.35 8.20 -12.62
C ALA A 262 33.72 6.89 -12.08
N ALA A 263 32.76 6.33 -12.80
CA ALA A 263 32.15 5.05 -12.44
C ALA A 263 33.18 3.90 -12.56
N LYS A 264 34.02 3.89 -13.59
CA LYS A 264 35.10 2.92 -13.74
C LYS A 264 36.15 3.05 -12.64
N ASP A 265 36.56 4.26 -12.30
CA ASP A 265 37.50 4.51 -11.21
C ASP A 265 36.92 4.06 -9.88
N ASN A 266 35.68 4.41 -9.58
CA ASN A 266 34.98 3.92 -8.41
C ASN A 266 34.84 2.39 -8.37
N TRP A 267 34.60 1.75 -9.50
CA TRP A 267 34.56 0.28 -9.59
C TRP A 267 35.90 -0.35 -9.31
N THR A 268 36.98 0.24 -9.82
CA THR A 268 38.31 -0.32 -9.73
C THR A 268 39.00 0.00 -8.41
N ASN A 269 38.87 1.23 -7.93
CA ASN A 269 39.59 1.78 -6.79
C ASN A 269 38.70 2.16 -5.60
N GLY A 270 37.36 2.16 -5.78
CA GLY A 270 36.40 2.67 -4.78
C GLY A 270 36.46 1.97 -3.44
N LEU A 271 36.76 0.67 -3.42
CA LEU A 271 36.93 -0.07 -2.16
C LEU A 271 38.12 0.43 -1.33
N SER A 272 39.19 0.88 -1.99
CA SER A 272 40.37 1.46 -1.29
C SER A 272 40.14 2.89 -0.81
N GLN A 273 39.13 3.56 -1.35
CA GLN A 273 38.72 4.94 -1.00
C GLN A 273 37.58 4.96 -0.01
N LEU A 274 36.92 3.80 0.24
CA LEU A 274 35.86 3.70 1.24
C LEU A 274 36.42 3.98 2.63
N GLN A 275 36.07 5.14 3.15
CA GLN A 275 36.24 5.38 4.57
C GLN A 275 35.22 4.53 5.33
N PRO A 276 35.61 3.86 6.43
CA PRO A 276 34.64 3.18 7.27
C PRO A 276 33.56 4.20 7.68
N PRO A 277 32.27 3.80 7.68
CA PRO A 277 31.21 4.70 8.11
C PRO A 277 31.58 5.22 9.51
N LEU A 278 31.52 6.54 9.67
CA LEU A 278 31.73 7.15 10.98
C LEU A 278 30.78 6.49 11.97
N GLN A 279 31.29 5.99 13.09
CA GLN A 279 30.42 5.61 14.20
C GLN A 279 29.70 6.89 14.62
N GLN A 280 28.47 7.05 14.11
CA GLN A 280 27.70 8.24 14.45
C GLN A 280 27.29 8.14 15.91
N GLU A 281 27.78 9.06 16.71
CA GLU A 281 27.11 9.44 17.94
C GLU A 281 25.64 9.75 17.62
N LYS A 282 24.75 9.53 18.57
CA LYS A 282 23.31 9.76 18.37
C LYS A 282 23.08 11.17 17.83
N VAL A 283 22.65 11.26 16.58
CA VAL A 283 22.37 12.54 15.92
C VAL A 283 21.21 13.22 16.63
N THR A 284 21.41 14.44 17.09
CA THR A 284 20.36 15.23 17.73
C THR A 284 20.19 16.61 17.12
N MET A 285 21.21 17.10 16.40
CA MET A 285 21.26 18.47 15.88
C MET A 285 21.72 18.54 14.44
N PRO A 286 21.20 19.46 13.62
CA PRO A 286 21.75 19.74 12.31
C PRO A 286 23.14 20.38 12.41
N ILE A 287 24.03 20.02 11.48
CA ILE A 287 25.44 20.41 11.48
C ILE A 287 25.71 21.29 10.24
N LYS A 288 26.36 22.43 10.46
CA LYS A 288 26.80 23.32 9.39
C LYS A 288 27.82 22.63 8.49
N GLY A 289 27.65 22.76 7.18
CA GLY A 289 28.55 22.18 6.19
C GLY A 289 28.31 20.68 5.90
N ARG A 290 27.38 20.02 6.63
CA ARG A 290 26.96 18.66 6.34
C ARG A 290 25.59 18.64 5.68
N LYS A 291 25.30 17.55 4.96
CA LYS A 291 23.95 17.29 4.45
C LYS A 291 23.09 16.80 5.61
N ASN A 292 22.18 17.65 6.08
CA ASN A 292 21.24 17.32 7.14
C ASN A 292 19.91 16.84 6.55
N VAL A 293 19.37 15.75 7.06
CA VAL A 293 18.16 15.11 6.54
C VAL A 293 17.22 14.80 7.70
N LEU A 294 16.03 15.35 7.67
CA LEU A 294 14.92 15.00 8.57
C LEU A 294 13.93 14.13 7.81
N ILE A 295 13.79 12.89 8.24
CA ILE A 295 12.86 11.92 7.66
C ILE A 295 11.68 11.78 8.61
N THR A 296 10.48 11.99 8.07
CA THR A 296 9.22 11.88 8.81
C THR A 296 8.37 10.77 8.19
N SER A 297 8.18 9.68 8.88
CA SER A 297 7.19 8.69 8.49
C SER A 297 5.82 9.03 9.06
N SER A 298 4.77 8.73 8.32
CA SER A 298 3.39 9.05 8.68
C SER A 298 3.02 8.48 10.06
N LEU A 299 2.19 9.22 10.78
CA LEU A 299 1.68 8.84 12.09
C LEU A 299 0.39 8.02 11.93
N PRO A 300 0.41 6.69 12.09
CA PRO A 300 -0.82 5.90 11.97
C PRO A 300 -1.75 6.11 13.16
N TYR A 301 -3.07 5.98 12.92
CA TYR A 301 -4.05 5.93 13.99
C TYR A 301 -3.87 4.66 14.85
N VAL A 302 -3.94 4.82 16.16
CA VAL A 302 -3.83 3.72 17.14
C VAL A 302 -5.17 3.11 17.52
N ASN A 303 -5.96 2.77 16.55
CA ASN A 303 -7.26 2.13 16.75
C ASN A 303 -7.30 0.70 16.21
N ASN A 304 -6.22 0.22 15.61
CA ASN A 304 -6.10 -1.12 15.06
C ASN A 304 -4.62 -1.54 14.94
N VAL A 305 -4.37 -2.81 14.66
CA VAL A 305 -3.06 -3.36 14.30
C VAL A 305 -2.58 -2.73 12.99
N PRO A 306 -1.27 -2.40 12.85
CA PRO A 306 -0.75 -1.86 11.60
C PRO A 306 -0.92 -2.87 10.46
N HIS A 307 -1.43 -2.41 9.34
CA HIS A 307 -1.52 -3.23 8.13
C HIS A 307 -0.30 -3.03 7.23
N LEU A 308 -0.16 -3.87 6.22
CA LEU A 308 1.01 -3.88 5.33
C LEU A 308 1.30 -2.52 4.68
N GLY A 309 0.26 -1.74 4.35
CA GLY A 309 0.41 -0.38 3.80
C GLY A 309 1.05 0.61 4.78
N ASN A 310 0.81 0.48 6.10
CA ASN A 310 1.48 1.29 7.11
C ASN A 310 2.97 0.94 7.22
N ILE A 311 3.33 -0.30 6.92
CA ILE A 311 4.69 -0.81 7.06
C ILE A 311 5.49 -0.50 5.79
N ILE A 312 5.16 -1.14 4.66
CA ILE A 312 5.97 -1.09 3.43
C ILE A 312 5.95 0.31 2.81
N GLY A 313 4.75 0.90 2.68
CA GLY A 313 4.58 2.20 2.01
C GLY A 313 4.95 3.42 2.86
N CYS A 314 5.24 3.23 4.14
CA CYS A 314 5.45 4.33 5.08
C CYS A 314 6.73 4.13 5.91
N VAL A 315 6.65 3.40 7.02
CA VAL A 315 7.76 3.37 8.01
C VAL A 315 8.98 2.62 7.51
N LEU A 316 8.82 1.52 6.76
CA LEU A 316 9.93 0.76 6.18
C LEU A 316 10.65 1.55 5.08
N SER A 317 9.91 2.27 4.23
CA SER A 317 10.52 3.12 3.21
C SER A 317 11.34 4.26 3.82
N GLY A 318 10.85 4.85 4.92
CA GLY A 318 11.57 5.85 5.70
C GLY A 318 12.86 5.27 6.32
N ASP A 319 12.80 4.08 6.90
CA ASP A 319 13.96 3.42 7.50
C ASP A 319 15.03 3.06 6.46
N ILE A 320 14.62 2.52 5.31
CA ILE A 320 15.56 2.22 4.21
C ILE A 320 16.29 3.49 3.78
N PHE A 321 15.55 4.59 3.60
CA PHE A 321 16.16 5.86 3.24
C PHE A 321 17.05 6.42 4.36
N HIS A 322 16.68 6.26 5.62
CA HIS A 322 17.52 6.63 6.77
C HIS A 322 18.84 5.84 6.79
N ARG A 323 18.78 4.52 6.60
CA ARG A 323 19.98 3.66 6.48
C ARG A 323 20.86 4.09 5.32
N TYR A 324 20.27 4.39 4.15
CA TYR A 324 21.00 4.94 3.02
C TYR A 324 21.70 6.26 3.35
N CYS A 325 21.00 7.20 4.02
CA CYS A 325 21.59 8.45 4.46
C CYS A 325 22.81 8.24 5.38
N ARG A 326 22.72 7.28 6.29
CA ARG A 326 23.83 6.92 7.19
C ARG A 326 25.02 6.33 6.45
N ILE A 327 24.78 5.44 5.47
CA ILE A 327 25.84 4.89 4.61
C ILE A 327 26.53 6.00 3.82
N CYS A 328 25.79 7.01 3.37
CA CYS A 328 26.33 8.18 2.67
C CYS A 328 26.94 9.23 3.61
N ASP A 329 27.07 8.95 4.89
CA ASP A 329 27.58 9.88 5.93
C ASP A 329 26.78 11.20 6.02
N TYR A 330 25.46 11.15 5.71
CA TYR A 330 24.58 12.29 5.96
C TYR A 330 24.21 12.36 7.43
N ASN A 331 24.02 13.58 7.92
CA ASN A 331 23.53 13.83 9.26
C ASN A 331 21.99 13.69 9.26
N ALA A 332 21.48 12.49 9.50
CA ALA A 332 20.08 12.15 9.32
C ALA A 332 19.41 11.73 10.63
N ILE A 333 18.14 12.14 10.81
CA ILE A 333 17.24 11.63 11.83
C ILE A 333 15.97 11.10 11.18
N HIS A 334 15.44 10.00 11.73
CA HIS A 334 14.19 9.39 11.32
C HIS A 334 13.22 9.36 12.50
N ILE A 335 12.11 10.07 12.36
CA ILE A 335 11.05 10.13 13.36
C ILE A 335 9.74 9.60 12.82
N SER A 336 8.98 8.99 13.69
CA SER A 336 7.57 8.61 13.49
C SER A 336 6.88 8.53 14.85
N GLY A 337 5.66 8.09 14.88
CA GLY A 337 4.90 7.93 16.11
C GLY A 337 3.47 7.50 15.81
N THR A 338 2.60 7.74 16.78
CA THR A 338 1.19 7.39 16.70
C THR A 338 0.31 8.63 16.77
N ASP A 339 -0.70 8.68 15.87
CA ASP A 339 -1.79 9.65 15.93
C ASP A 339 -2.89 9.11 16.85
N GLU A 340 -3.06 9.71 18.01
CA GLU A 340 -3.86 9.16 19.10
C GLU A 340 -5.18 9.87 19.31
N TYR A 341 -5.38 11.05 18.75
CA TYR A 341 -6.59 11.83 18.91
C TYR A 341 -7.64 11.54 17.83
N GLY A 342 -8.83 12.12 18.01
CA GLY A 342 -9.94 12.04 17.07
C GLY A 342 -10.95 10.92 17.34
N THR A 343 -12.03 10.97 16.55
CA THR A 343 -13.22 10.13 16.73
C THR A 343 -12.97 8.63 16.50
N ALA A 344 -11.94 8.28 15.73
CA ALA A 344 -11.61 6.88 15.48
C ALA A 344 -11.19 6.14 16.76
N THR A 345 -10.30 6.75 17.54
CA THR A 345 -9.85 6.21 18.83
C THR A 345 -10.97 6.23 19.87
N GLU A 346 -11.72 7.32 19.96
CA GLU A 346 -12.83 7.44 20.90
C GLU A 346 -13.93 6.39 20.62
N THR A 347 -14.29 6.19 19.34
CA THR A 347 -15.28 5.18 18.95
C THR A 347 -14.78 3.77 19.30
N LYS A 348 -13.51 3.47 19.05
CA LYS A 348 -12.92 2.18 19.38
C LYS A 348 -12.91 1.93 20.90
N ALA A 349 -12.57 2.94 21.69
CA ALA A 349 -12.59 2.88 23.14
C ALA A 349 -13.99 2.54 23.68
N ILE A 350 -15.01 3.18 23.13
CA ILE A 350 -16.40 2.89 23.51
C ILE A 350 -16.79 1.46 23.14
N GLN A 351 -16.42 0.99 21.95
CA GLN A 351 -16.69 -0.39 21.51
C GLN A 351 -16.05 -1.45 22.41
N GLU A 352 -14.84 -1.18 22.89
CA GLU A 352 -14.11 -2.10 23.78
C GLU A 352 -14.42 -1.87 25.27
N GLY A 353 -15.24 -0.87 25.63
CA GLY A 353 -15.60 -0.55 27.01
C GLY A 353 -14.44 -0.01 27.86
N VAL A 354 -13.47 0.63 27.25
CA VAL A 354 -12.27 1.17 27.89
C VAL A 354 -12.11 2.67 27.61
N THR A 355 -11.12 3.31 28.22
CA THR A 355 -10.83 4.73 27.94
C THR A 355 -10.02 4.89 26.64
N PRO A 356 -10.12 6.06 25.95
CA PRO A 356 -9.29 6.35 24.78
C PRO A 356 -7.79 6.20 25.07
N ARG A 357 -7.33 6.58 26.26
CA ARG A 357 -5.93 6.40 26.69
C ARG A 357 -5.52 4.94 26.68
N GLN A 358 -6.35 4.05 27.23
CA GLN A 358 -6.05 2.61 27.27
C GLN A 358 -6.01 1.99 25.85
N ILE A 359 -6.86 2.46 24.93
CA ILE A 359 -6.77 2.08 23.52
C ILE A 359 -5.44 2.52 22.92
N CYS A 360 -5.05 3.78 23.13
CA CYS A 360 -3.79 4.31 22.63
C CYS A 360 -2.59 3.53 23.19
N ASP A 361 -2.57 3.26 24.50
CA ASP A 361 -1.48 2.50 25.12
C ASP A 361 -1.37 1.08 24.56
N LYS A 362 -2.51 0.38 24.43
CA LYS A 362 -2.57 -0.96 23.86
C LYS A 362 -2.02 -1.02 22.42
N TYR A 363 -2.50 -0.16 21.55
CA TYR A 363 -2.11 -0.23 20.14
C TYR A 363 -0.75 0.42 19.87
N TYR A 364 -0.32 1.39 20.68
CA TYR A 364 1.03 1.92 20.62
C TYR A 364 2.09 0.82 20.80
N GLU A 365 1.92 -0.04 21.82
CA GLU A 365 2.82 -1.18 22.04
C GLU A 365 2.79 -2.16 20.87
N ILE A 366 1.61 -2.49 20.35
CA ILE A 366 1.48 -3.39 19.20
C ILE A 366 2.19 -2.81 17.96
N HIS A 367 2.02 -1.52 17.67
CA HIS A 367 2.72 -0.87 16.55
C HIS A 367 4.23 -0.91 16.74
N ASN A 368 4.70 -0.59 17.94
CA ASN A 368 6.11 -0.59 18.27
C ASN A 368 6.74 -1.99 18.15
N ASP A 369 6.04 -3.02 18.62
CA ASP A 369 6.50 -4.42 18.51
C ASP A 369 6.54 -4.90 17.05
N VAL A 370 5.55 -4.58 16.25
CA VAL A 370 5.53 -4.90 14.82
C VAL A 370 6.68 -4.19 14.10
N TYR A 371 6.92 -2.92 14.37
CA TYR A 371 8.01 -2.19 13.71
C TYR A 371 9.39 -2.71 14.14
N ARG A 372 9.57 -3.08 15.40
CA ARG A 372 10.78 -3.78 15.86
C ARG A 372 10.97 -5.12 15.17
N TRP A 373 9.89 -5.88 14.96
CA TRP A 373 9.95 -7.14 14.24
C TRP A 373 10.43 -6.97 12.79
N PHE A 374 10.08 -5.86 12.14
CA PHE A 374 10.60 -5.49 10.81
C PHE A 374 12.00 -4.84 10.85
N ASP A 375 12.65 -4.77 12.02
CA ASP A 375 13.94 -4.10 12.23
C ASP A 375 13.94 -2.63 11.78
N ILE A 376 12.81 -1.94 11.93
CA ILE A 376 12.68 -0.52 11.60
C ILE A 376 13.28 0.30 12.75
N GLY A 377 14.32 1.06 12.43
CA GLY A 377 15.00 1.95 13.38
C GLY A 377 14.49 3.38 13.29
N PHE A 378 13.92 3.88 14.40
CA PHE A 378 13.62 5.29 14.57
C PHE A 378 14.61 5.92 15.55
N ASP A 379 15.01 7.18 15.31
CA ASP A 379 15.70 7.97 16.34
C ASP A 379 14.71 8.32 17.47
N HIS A 380 13.43 8.52 17.12
CA HIS A 380 12.36 8.61 18.10
C HIS A 380 11.03 8.13 17.51
N PHE A 381 10.35 7.23 18.22
CA PHE A 381 8.97 6.81 17.96
C PHE A 381 8.07 7.38 19.05
N GLY A 382 7.33 8.44 18.72
CA GLY A 382 6.61 9.25 19.69
C GLY A 382 5.10 9.03 19.68
N ARG A 383 4.38 9.95 20.35
CA ARG A 383 2.92 9.93 20.52
C ARG A 383 2.38 11.35 20.46
N THR A 384 1.18 11.54 19.89
CA THR A 384 0.53 12.85 19.87
C THR A 384 -0.22 13.17 21.17
N SER A 385 -0.55 12.20 22.01
CA SER A 385 -1.27 12.43 23.27
C SER A 385 -0.36 12.73 24.47
N THR A 386 0.65 13.58 24.27
CA THR A 386 1.61 14.01 25.30
C THR A 386 1.39 15.47 25.72
N ALA A 387 1.95 15.85 26.88
CA ALA A 387 1.93 17.23 27.34
C ALA A 387 2.73 18.15 26.40
N ASP A 388 3.91 17.69 25.95
CA ASP A 388 4.75 18.42 24.98
C ASP A 388 3.99 18.72 23.68
N HIS A 389 3.23 17.72 23.17
CA HIS A 389 2.40 17.93 21.99
C HIS A 389 1.31 18.98 22.23
N THR A 390 0.62 18.88 23.35
CA THR A 390 -0.42 19.85 23.74
C THR A 390 0.12 21.27 23.76
N GLU A 391 1.26 21.48 24.41
CA GLU A 391 1.92 22.81 24.51
C GLU A 391 2.28 23.37 23.12
N ILE A 392 2.90 22.54 22.26
CA ILE A 392 3.33 22.97 20.92
C ILE A 392 2.13 23.30 20.03
N VAL A 393 1.07 22.48 20.08
CA VAL A 393 -0.17 22.73 19.30
C VAL A 393 -0.82 24.03 19.73
N GLN A 394 -0.97 24.24 21.05
CA GLN A 394 -1.57 25.47 21.60
C GLN A 394 -0.74 26.71 21.26
N LYS A 395 0.59 26.64 21.39
CA LYS A 395 1.51 27.71 20.99
C LYS A 395 1.37 28.06 19.50
N MET A 396 1.37 27.05 18.64
CA MET A 396 1.23 27.25 17.20
C MET A 396 -0.14 27.83 16.84
N PHE A 397 -1.21 27.34 17.45
CA PHE A 397 -2.55 27.88 17.25
C PHE A 397 -2.63 29.37 17.63
N LEU A 398 -2.09 29.75 18.78
CA LEU A 398 -2.07 31.16 19.22
C LEU A 398 -1.31 32.04 18.23
N GLN A 399 -0.17 31.59 17.71
CA GLN A 399 0.56 32.31 16.66
C GLN A 399 -0.25 32.49 15.38
N VAL A 400 -0.95 31.44 14.93
CA VAL A 400 -1.82 31.51 13.74
C VAL A 400 -2.97 32.48 13.97
N LYS A 401 -3.53 32.50 15.18
CA LYS A 401 -4.59 33.44 15.59
C LYS A 401 -4.08 34.89 15.64
N GLU A 402 -2.93 35.13 16.27
CA GLU A 402 -2.30 36.46 16.32
C GLU A 402 -1.99 37.02 14.95
N ASN A 403 -1.66 36.18 13.99
CA ASN A 403 -1.44 36.55 12.59
C ASN A 403 -2.74 36.78 11.80
N GLY A 404 -3.90 36.67 12.44
CA GLY A 404 -5.21 36.99 11.85
C GLY A 404 -5.81 35.88 10.96
N PHE A 405 -5.29 34.66 11.00
CA PHE A 405 -5.77 33.56 10.16
C PHE A 405 -6.83 32.67 10.83
N ILE A 406 -7.34 33.06 11.99
CA ILE A 406 -8.42 32.33 12.69
C ILE A 406 -9.68 33.22 12.74
N SER A 407 -10.80 32.66 12.30
CA SER A 407 -12.14 33.24 12.46
C SER A 407 -13.05 32.36 13.32
N SER A 408 -14.14 32.93 13.83
CA SER A 408 -15.20 32.18 14.50
C SER A 408 -16.46 32.17 13.63
N GLN A 409 -17.09 30.99 13.52
CA GLN A 409 -18.33 30.84 12.77
C GLN A 409 -19.26 29.88 13.53
N THR A 410 -20.55 30.19 13.55
CA THR A 410 -21.58 29.28 14.04
C THR A 410 -21.96 28.31 12.93
N VAL A 411 -21.88 27.03 13.21
CA VAL A 411 -22.23 25.96 12.29
C VAL A 411 -23.30 25.05 12.88
N ASP A 412 -24.21 24.60 12.06
CA ASP A 412 -25.17 23.60 12.44
C ASP A 412 -24.54 22.22 12.53
N GLN A 413 -24.75 21.52 13.64
CA GLN A 413 -24.25 20.18 13.88
C GLN A 413 -25.35 19.26 14.42
N LEU A 414 -25.19 17.97 14.17
CA LEU A 414 -26.08 16.96 14.73
C LEU A 414 -25.75 16.71 16.20
N HIS A 415 -26.78 16.76 17.04
CA HIS A 415 -26.68 16.50 18.48
C HIS A 415 -27.63 15.35 18.87
N CYS A 416 -27.10 14.36 19.56
CA CYS A 416 -27.93 13.29 20.13
C CYS A 416 -28.38 13.67 21.52
N GLU A 417 -29.68 13.87 21.70
CA GLU A 417 -30.25 14.23 23.01
C GLU A 417 -30.15 13.09 24.03
N LYS A 418 -30.31 11.82 23.57
CA LYS A 418 -30.17 10.63 24.42
C LYS A 418 -28.77 10.45 24.98
N CYS A 419 -27.72 10.71 24.17
CA CYS A 419 -26.32 10.61 24.59
C CYS A 419 -25.78 11.94 25.14
N ASN A 420 -26.53 13.02 25.04
CA ASN A 420 -26.19 14.39 25.40
C ASN A 420 -24.80 14.79 24.84
N ARG A 421 -24.62 14.61 23.51
CA ARG A 421 -23.37 14.95 22.84
C ARG A 421 -23.59 15.35 21.38
N PHE A 422 -22.71 16.19 20.85
CA PHE A 422 -22.60 16.42 19.43
C PHE A 422 -22.04 15.18 18.72
N LEU A 423 -22.54 14.93 17.51
CA LEU A 423 -22.16 13.78 16.70
C LEU A 423 -21.19 14.22 15.61
N ALA A 424 -19.91 14.30 15.96
CA ALA A 424 -18.87 14.58 14.99
C ALA A 424 -18.51 13.32 14.18
N ASP A 425 -18.29 13.49 12.90
CA ASP A 425 -17.69 12.53 11.98
C ASP A 425 -18.22 11.08 12.13
N ARG A 426 -17.50 10.24 12.86
CA ARG A 426 -17.80 8.80 13.00
C ARG A 426 -18.86 8.46 14.04
N PHE A 427 -19.39 9.45 14.76
CA PHE A 427 -20.48 9.23 15.72
C PHE A 427 -21.88 9.29 15.10
N VAL A 428 -21.97 9.67 13.82
CA VAL A 428 -23.19 9.65 13.04
C VAL A 428 -23.05 8.80 11.80
N GLU A 429 -24.11 8.12 11.46
CA GLU A 429 -24.25 7.36 10.22
C GLU A 429 -25.64 7.56 9.63
N GLY A 430 -25.75 7.44 8.33
CA GLY A 430 -27.01 7.61 7.61
C GLY A 430 -26.85 7.29 6.14
N THR A 431 -27.89 7.47 5.34
CA THR A 431 -27.81 7.21 3.90
C THR A 431 -27.07 8.35 3.19
N CYS A 432 -26.12 7.98 2.34
CA CYS A 432 -25.34 8.93 1.55
C CYS A 432 -26.24 9.80 0.66
N PRO A 433 -26.12 11.14 0.71
CA PRO A 433 -26.96 12.05 -0.06
C PRO A 433 -26.58 12.12 -1.55
N HIS A 434 -25.41 11.60 -1.94
CA HIS A 434 -24.93 11.72 -3.31
C HIS A 434 -25.79 10.90 -4.27
N PRO A 435 -26.28 11.51 -5.37
CA PRO A 435 -27.04 10.81 -6.39
C PRO A 435 -26.29 9.57 -6.93
N GLY A 436 -26.99 8.44 -7.01
CA GLY A 436 -26.43 7.18 -7.49
C GLY A 436 -25.61 6.38 -6.47
N CYS A 437 -25.31 6.93 -5.27
CA CYS A 437 -24.64 6.19 -4.21
C CYS A 437 -25.63 5.54 -3.26
N LEU A 438 -26.41 6.32 -2.54
CA LEU A 438 -27.45 5.93 -1.56
C LEU A 438 -26.98 4.81 -0.60
N TYR A 439 -25.72 4.83 -0.21
CA TYR A 439 -25.18 3.86 0.73
C TYR A 439 -25.76 4.11 2.12
N PRO A 440 -26.37 3.10 2.80
CA PRO A 440 -27.17 3.32 4.01
C PRO A 440 -26.35 3.61 5.27
N ASP A 441 -25.05 3.28 5.28
CA ASP A 441 -24.16 3.40 6.43
C ASP A 441 -23.04 4.42 6.19
N ALA A 442 -23.32 5.49 5.42
CA ALA A 442 -22.37 6.57 5.20
C ALA A 442 -22.10 7.34 6.48
N ARG A 443 -20.84 7.69 6.70
CA ARG A 443 -20.41 8.48 7.87
C ARG A 443 -20.57 9.97 7.63
N GLY A 444 -20.48 10.74 8.71
CA GLY A 444 -20.70 12.19 8.68
C GLY A 444 -19.55 13.01 8.10
N ASP A 445 -18.43 12.38 7.72
CA ASP A 445 -17.24 13.02 7.13
C ASP A 445 -17.01 12.59 5.68
N GLN A 446 -17.14 11.30 5.41
CA GLN A 446 -16.88 10.72 4.11
C GLN A 446 -17.70 9.43 3.93
N CYS A 447 -18.26 9.23 2.75
CA CYS A 447 -18.96 8.00 2.41
C CYS A 447 -17.98 6.88 2.07
N ASP A 448 -18.03 5.78 2.81
CA ASP A 448 -17.14 4.62 2.59
C ASP A 448 -17.33 3.97 1.20
N LYS A 449 -18.51 4.11 0.57
CA LYS A 449 -18.79 3.51 -0.74
C LYS A 449 -18.32 4.36 -1.91
N CYS A 450 -18.64 5.65 -1.93
CA CYS A 450 -18.30 6.52 -3.07
C CYS A 450 -17.07 7.39 -2.84
N GLY A 451 -16.49 7.39 -1.63
CA GLY A 451 -15.29 8.16 -1.28
C GLY A 451 -15.48 9.68 -1.23
N LYS A 452 -16.69 10.19 -1.47
CA LYS A 452 -16.97 11.63 -1.45
C LYS A 452 -17.16 12.14 -0.03
N LEU A 453 -16.72 13.38 0.19
CA LEU A 453 -16.99 14.08 1.46
C LEU A 453 -18.49 14.27 1.64
N VAL A 454 -18.95 14.09 2.87
CA VAL A 454 -20.36 14.25 3.28
C VAL A 454 -20.38 15.19 4.47
N ASN A 455 -21.29 16.16 4.43
CA ASN A 455 -21.60 16.90 5.64
C ASN A 455 -22.63 16.09 6.47
N ALA A 456 -22.38 15.89 7.75
CA ALA A 456 -23.23 15.09 8.63
C ALA A 456 -24.71 15.48 8.59
N ILE A 457 -25.01 16.78 8.47
CA ILE A 457 -26.38 17.28 8.38
C ILE A 457 -27.09 16.96 7.06
N GLU A 458 -26.34 16.62 6.01
CA GLU A 458 -26.88 16.23 4.70
C GLU A 458 -27.20 14.75 4.58
N LEU A 459 -26.80 13.94 5.58
CA LEU A 459 -27.14 12.52 5.62
C LEU A 459 -28.65 12.32 5.62
N ILE A 460 -29.14 11.41 4.80
CA ILE A 460 -30.55 11.03 4.79
C ILE A 460 -30.80 10.07 5.95
N ALA A 461 -31.80 10.36 6.77
CA ALA A 461 -32.16 9.62 7.98
C ALA A 461 -30.93 9.38 8.90
N PRO A 462 -30.24 10.43 9.37
CA PRO A 462 -29.09 10.29 10.24
C PRO A 462 -29.47 9.63 11.57
N ARG A 463 -28.58 8.80 12.09
CA ARG A 463 -28.73 8.14 13.37
C ARG A 463 -27.45 8.21 14.20
N CYS A 464 -27.60 8.33 15.49
CA CYS A 464 -26.48 8.25 16.43
C CYS A 464 -25.91 6.84 16.44
N LYS A 465 -24.62 6.68 16.15
CA LYS A 465 -23.97 5.38 16.12
C LYS A 465 -23.95 4.66 17.47
N MET A 466 -24.07 5.40 18.57
CA MET A 466 -24.02 4.87 19.93
C MET A 466 -25.36 4.30 20.43
N CYS A 467 -26.45 4.94 20.08
CA CYS A 467 -27.77 4.59 20.64
C CYS A 467 -28.88 4.46 19.58
N SER A 468 -28.52 4.61 18.31
CA SER A 468 -29.42 4.56 17.14
C SER A 468 -30.56 5.59 17.14
N ALA A 469 -30.60 6.51 18.11
CA ALA A 469 -31.61 7.57 18.15
C ALA A 469 -31.36 8.59 17.01
N PRO A 470 -32.44 9.17 16.44
CA PRO A 470 -32.33 10.26 15.50
C PRO A 470 -31.74 11.51 16.20
N PRO A 471 -30.75 12.16 15.65
CA PRO A 471 -30.20 13.39 16.21
C PRO A 471 -31.03 14.60 15.81
N VAL A 472 -30.85 15.69 16.55
CA VAL A 472 -31.40 17.02 16.23
C VAL A 472 -30.29 17.95 15.78
N VAL A 473 -30.62 18.93 14.95
CA VAL A 473 -29.67 19.97 14.56
C VAL A 473 -29.56 21.01 15.66
N LYS A 474 -28.36 21.32 16.11
CA LYS A 474 -28.07 22.40 17.08
C LYS A 474 -26.89 23.25 16.58
N PRO A 475 -26.97 24.58 16.76
CA PRO A 475 -25.85 25.45 16.42
C PRO A 475 -24.68 25.23 17.41
N SER A 476 -23.47 25.26 16.89
CA SER A 476 -22.22 25.24 17.65
C SER A 476 -21.24 26.25 17.09
N GLU A 477 -20.62 27.03 17.94
CA GLU A 477 -19.59 27.98 17.54
C GLU A 477 -18.25 27.26 17.39
N GLN A 478 -17.64 27.39 16.21
CA GLN A 478 -16.37 26.71 15.87
C GLN A 478 -15.34 27.72 15.39
N LEU A 479 -14.07 27.42 15.61
CA LEU A 479 -12.96 28.18 15.06
C LEU A 479 -12.54 27.62 13.71
N PHE A 480 -12.22 28.51 12.78
CA PHE A 480 -11.84 28.19 11.42
C PHE A 480 -10.47 28.79 11.09
N ILE A 481 -9.64 28.01 10.38
CA ILE A 481 -8.44 28.54 9.74
C ILE A 481 -8.77 29.04 8.34
N GLU A 482 -8.38 30.26 8.03
CA GLU A 482 -8.64 30.95 6.77
C GLU A 482 -7.60 30.56 5.70
N LEU A 483 -7.72 29.32 5.18
CA LEU A 483 -6.78 28.78 4.20
C LEU A 483 -6.71 29.61 2.91
N GLY A 484 -7.81 30.26 2.52
CA GLY A 484 -7.84 31.14 1.35
C GLY A 484 -6.86 32.30 1.44
N GLN A 485 -6.63 32.82 2.66
CA GLN A 485 -5.65 33.90 2.89
C GLN A 485 -4.20 33.38 2.82
N LEU A 486 -3.98 32.10 3.12
CA LEU A 486 -2.66 31.46 3.07
C LEU A 486 -2.31 30.94 1.66
N GLU A 487 -3.30 30.76 0.80
CA GLU A 487 -3.14 30.16 -0.53
C GLU A 487 -2.08 30.85 -1.42
N PRO A 488 -1.99 32.18 -1.53
CA PRO A 488 -0.98 32.83 -2.37
C PRO A 488 0.45 32.47 -1.93
N SER A 489 0.69 32.49 -0.61
CA SER A 489 1.98 32.11 -0.04
C SER A 489 2.30 30.63 -0.25
N LEU A 490 1.29 29.77 -0.11
CA LEU A 490 1.41 28.33 -0.35
C LEU A 490 1.76 28.03 -1.82
N ARG A 491 1.10 28.69 -2.78
CA ARG A 491 1.41 28.55 -4.21
C ARG A 491 2.84 29.00 -4.53
N THR A 492 3.27 30.11 -3.97
CA THR A 492 4.65 30.59 -4.13
C THR A 492 5.67 29.62 -3.58
N TRP A 493 5.41 29.06 -2.40
CA TRP A 493 6.26 28.06 -1.79
C TRP A 493 6.28 26.75 -2.58
N LEU A 494 5.12 26.22 -2.99
CA LEU A 494 5.00 24.99 -3.77
C LEU A 494 5.83 25.06 -5.06
N ASN A 495 5.73 26.15 -5.82
CA ASN A 495 6.51 26.35 -7.04
C ASN A 495 8.03 26.28 -6.83
N LYS A 496 8.51 26.59 -5.62
CA LYS A 496 9.94 26.50 -5.29
C LYS A 496 10.39 25.06 -4.96
N VAL A 497 9.51 24.28 -4.34
CA VAL A 497 9.91 22.98 -3.74
C VAL A 497 9.44 21.76 -4.52
N GLU A 498 8.41 21.89 -5.35
CA GLU A 498 7.77 20.75 -6.03
C GLU A 498 8.69 20.00 -7.01
N GLY A 499 9.79 20.63 -7.45
CA GLY A 499 10.78 19.99 -8.32
C GLY A 499 11.43 18.76 -7.68
N GLY A 500 11.52 18.72 -6.34
CA GLY A 500 12.04 17.59 -5.58
C GLY A 500 10.98 16.55 -5.19
N TRP A 501 9.71 16.75 -5.57
CA TRP A 501 8.61 15.87 -5.15
C TRP A 501 8.33 14.79 -6.18
N SER A 502 7.79 13.66 -5.72
CA SER A 502 7.30 12.62 -6.61
C SER A 502 6.18 13.14 -7.52
N PRO A 503 5.99 12.58 -8.73
CA PRO A 503 4.89 12.97 -9.62
C PRO A 503 3.51 12.89 -8.95
N SER A 504 3.28 11.84 -8.14
CA SER A 504 2.02 11.65 -7.39
C SER A 504 1.79 12.76 -6.35
N ALA A 505 2.81 13.12 -5.56
CA ALA A 505 2.71 14.19 -4.58
C ALA A 505 2.39 15.55 -5.24
N ARG A 506 3.07 15.85 -6.35
CA ARG A 506 2.79 17.06 -7.15
C ARG A 506 1.36 17.09 -7.69
N ALA A 507 0.91 15.96 -8.24
CA ALA A 507 -0.45 15.85 -8.78
C ALA A 507 -1.50 16.10 -7.69
N VAL A 508 -1.34 15.49 -6.51
CA VAL A 508 -2.25 15.69 -5.37
C VAL A 508 -2.23 17.12 -4.89
N ALA A 509 -1.07 17.73 -4.65
CA ALA A 509 -0.97 19.12 -4.20
C ALA A 509 -1.61 20.10 -5.19
N ARG A 510 -1.33 19.93 -6.48
CA ARG A 510 -1.94 20.76 -7.53
C ARG A 510 -3.45 20.53 -7.67
N SER A 511 -3.95 19.33 -7.42
CA SER A 511 -5.38 19.05 -7.46
C SER A 511 -6.15 19.84 -6.39
N TRP A 512 -5.60 19.97 -5.20
CA TRP A 512 -6.17 20.79 -4.13
C TRP A 512 -6.19 22.28 -4.46
N LEU A 513 -5.23 22.77 -5.23
CA LEU A 513 -5.11 24.16 -5.64
C LEU A 513 -5.83 24.51 -6.95
N ARG A 514 -6.60 23.58 -7.55
CA ARG A 514 -7.42 23.86 -8.74
C ARG A 514 -8.59 24.80 -8.42
N GLU A 515 -9.15 24.65 -7.23
CA GLU A 515 -10.19 25.52 -6.70
C GLU A 515 -9.60 26.35 -5.55
N PRO A 516 -10.15 27.55 -5.28
CA PRO A 516 -9.74 28.35 -4.12
C PRO A 516 -9.92 27.56 -2.83
N LEU A 517 -8.92 27.64 -1.97
CA LEU A 517 -8.98 27.00 -0.66
C LEU A 517 -10.03 27.70 0.21
N ARG A 518 -10.87 26.91 0.87
CA ARG A 518 -11.93 27.40 1.76
C ARG A 518 -11.48 27.32 3.21
N ALA A 519 -12.07 28.18 4.06
CA ALA A 519 -11.89 28.09 5.51
C ALA A 519 -12.26 26.69 6.02
N ARG A 520 -11.49 26.20 7.00
CA ARG A 520 -11.68 24.87 7.59
C ARG A 520 -11.81 24.96 9.10
N ALA A 521 -12.84 24.30 9.65
CA ALA A 521 -13.00 24.21 11.09
C ALA A 521 -11.81 23.47 11.73
N VAL A 522 -11.21 24.08 12.76
CA VAL A 522 -10.08 23.53 13.52
C VAL A 522 -10.46 23.08 14.92
N THR A 523 -11.73 23.21 15.31
CA THR A 523 -12.26 22.76 16.60
C THR A 523 -13.35 21.72 16.43
N ARG A 524 -13.60 20.93 17.50
CA ARG A 524 -14.66 19.93 17.58
C ARG A 524 -15.23 19.87 18.99
N ASP A 525 -16.54 19.58 19.08
CA ASP A 525 -17.26 19.30 20.33
C ASP A 525 -17.00 17.85 20.77
N LEU A 526 -15.76 17.56 21.14
CA LEU A 526 -15.26 16.25 21.59
C LEU A 526 -14.54 16.40 22.93
N LYS A 527 -14.31 15.27 23.60
CA LYS A 527 -13.58 15.23 24.87
C LYS A 527 -12.13 14.76 24.72
N TRP A 528 -11.85 13.94 23.68
CA TRP A 528 -10.54 13.37 23.44
C TRP A 528 -9.83 14.12 22.32
N GLY A 529 -8.91 14.98 22.70
CA GLY A 529 -8.15 15.86 21.82
C GLY A 529 -7.33 16.89 22.60
N VAL A 530 -6.57 17.70 21.91
CA VAL A 530 -5.85 18.83 22.50
C VAL A 530 -6.84 19.94 22.86
N PRO A 531 -6.91 20.39 24.14
CA PRO A 531 -7.85 21.44 24.57
C PRO A 531 -7.58 22.78 23.89
N VAL A 532 -8.61 23.51 23.54
CA VAL A 532 -8.50 24.85 22.95
C VAL A 532 -8.15 25.88 24.03
N PRO A 533 -7.03 26.66 23.90
CA PRO A 533 -6.56 27.57 24.94
C PRO A 533 -7.24 28.96 24.88
N LEU A 534 -8.55 28.99 24.61
CA LEU A 534 -9.31 30.24 24.55
C LEU A 534 -10.53 30.20 25.48
N ASP A 535 -10.81 31.32 26.13
CA ASP A 535 -12.06 31.48 26.87
C ASP A 535 -13.27 31.37 25.91
N GLY A 536 -14.31 30.67 26.35
CA GLY A 536 -15.47 30.35 25.53
C GLY A 536 -15.34 29.07 24.68
N TYR A 537 -14.15 28.46 24.61
CA TYR A 537 -13.89 27.22 23.84
C TYR A 537 -13.24 26.11 24.70
N LYS A 538 -13.24 26.23 26.02
CA LYS A 538 -12.57 25.28 26.94
C LYS A 538 -13.21 23.89 26.96
N ASP A 539 -14.46 23.78 26.51
CA ASP A 539 -15.22 22.54 26.35
C ASP A 539 -14.98 21.85 24.99
N LYS A 540 -14.14 22.45 24.14
CA LYS A 540 -13.80 21.96 22.81
C LYS A 540 -12.34 21.53 22.74
N VAL A 541 -12.06 20.67 21.76
CA VAL A 541 -10.71 20.23 21.42
C VAL A 541 -10.38 20.61 19.98
N PHE A 542 -9.09 20.62 19.65
CA PHE A 542 -8.69 20.77 18.26
C PHE A 542 -9.12 19.55 17.44
N TYR A 543 -9.42 19.81 16.17
CA TYR A 543 -9.69 18.78 15.19
C TYR A 543 -8.37 18.10 14.81
N VAL A 544 -8.38 16.77 14.78
CA VAL A 544 -7.18 15.97 14.55
C VAL A 544 -6.36 16.39 13.31
N TRP A 545 -7.01 16.87 12.25
CA TRP A 545 -6.31 17.36 11.06
C TRP A 545 -5.56 18.70 11.28
N PHE A 546 -5.81 19.38 12.38
CA PHE A 546 -5.02 20.53 12.79
C PHE A 546 -3.80 20.12 13.64
N ASP A 547 -4.00 19.24 14.61
CA ASP A 547 -2.93 18.85 15.54
C ASP A 547 -2.02 17.73 15.02
N ALA A 548 -2.54 16.77 14.21
CA ALA A 548 -1.76 15.66 13.70
C ALA A 548 -0.50 16.09 12.88
N PRO A 549 -0.56 17.06 11.95
CA PRO A 549 0.65 17.55 11.27
C PRO A 549 1.68 18.18 12.22
N ILE A 550 1.23 18.75 13.34
CA ILE A 550 2.08 19.33 14.37
C ILE A 550 2.77 18.23 15.19
N GLY A 551 2.24 17.01 15.14
CA GLY A 551 2.82 15.81 15.76
C GLY A 551 4.29 15.59 15.39
N TYR A 552 4.68 15.86 14.15
CA TYR A 552 6.08 15.74 13.74
C TYR A 552 7.01 16.71 14.50
N TRP A 553 6.53 17.92 14.79
CA TRP A 553 7.27 18.91 15.58
C TRP A 553 7.41 18.45 17.02
N SER A 554 6.32 18.02 17.64
CA SER A 554 6.33 17.57 19.04
C SER A 554 7.13 16.29 19.23
N ILE A 555 7.09 15.36 18.28
CA ILE A 555 7.91 14.15 18.29
C ILE A 555 9.40 14.50 18.14
N THR A 556 9.74 15.44 17.26
CA THR A 556 11.12 15.94 17.18
C THR A 556 11.54 16.63 18.50
N HIS A 557 10.63 17.36 19.16
CA HIS A 557 10.87 17.97 20.48
C HIS A 557 11.14 16.90 21.57
N CYS A 558 10.47 15.75 21.49
CA CYS A 558 10.76 14.64 22.39
C CYS A 558 12.16 14.04 22.16
N LEU A 559 12.66 14.07 20.91
CA LEU A 559 14.03 13.65 20.59
C LEU A 559 15.05 14.68 21.07
N THR A 560 14.81 15.98 20.81
CA THR A 560 15.71 17.08 21.19
C THR A 560 14.92 18.36 21.47
N LYS A 561 15.26 19.04 22.60
CA LYS A 561 14.62 20.31 22.96
C LYS A 561 14.92 21.43 21.95
N ASP A 562 16.01 21.31 21.20
CA ASP A 562 16.39 22.22 20.11
C ASP A 562 15.73 21.86 18.75
N TYR A 563 14.59 21.20 18.77
CA TYR A 563 13.87 20.70 17.58
C TYR A 563 13.63 21.77 16.51
N GLU A 564 13.48 23.03 16.90
CA GLU A 564 13.26 24.14 15.96
C GLU A 564 14.40 24.28 14.95
N LYS A 565 15.63 23.88 15.31
CA LYS A 565 16.79 23.91 14.40
C LYS A 565 16.63 22.93 13.22
N TRP A 566 15.89 21.84 13.39
CA TRP A 566 15.53 20.94 12.31
C TRP A 566 14.42 21.50 11.41
N TRP A 567 13.47 22.21 11.99
CA TRP A 567 12.30 22.73 11.28
C TRP A 567 12.49 24.15 10.73
N ARG A 568 13.28 24.97 11.43
CA ARG A 568 13.62 26.36 11.09
C ARG A 568 15.12 26.57 11.24
N PRO A 569 15.96 25.94 10.39
CA PRO A 569 17.40 26.06 10.53
C PRO A 569 17.87 27.49 10.31
N GLU A 570 19.03 27.80 10.86
CA GLU A 570 19.76 29.05 10.59
C GLU A 570 20.05 29.16 9.09
N LYS A 571 20.25 30.39 8.59
CA LYS A 571 20.38 30.66 7.13
C LYS A 571 21.50 29.89 6.43
N ASP A 572 22.52 29.51 7.17
CA ASP A 572 23.71 28.80 6.68
C ASP A 572 23.68 27.30 6.95
N ILE A 573 22.61 26.80 7.51
CA ILE A 573 22.36 25.36 7.73
C ILE A 573 21.24 24.90 6.81
N ASN A 574 21.56 23.96 5.94
CA ASN A 574 20.56 23.37 5.04
C ASN A 574 20.03 22.06 5.60
N VAL A 575 18.71 21.92 5.69
CA VAL A 575 18.02 20.70 6.14
C VAL A 575 17.03 20.26 5.06
N SER A 576 17.26 19.09 4.48
CA SER A 576 16.29 18.42 3.61
C SER A 576 15.27 17.67 4.45
N ARG A 577 13.97 17.80 4.12
CA ARG A 577 12.86 17.17 4.86
C ARG A 577 12.10 16.26 3.92
N PHE A 578 11.86 15.01 4.36
CA PHE A 578 11.22 13.95 3.60
C PHE A 578 10.12 13.32 4.42
#